data_a987c423da03f6ab72bfdf54952c4a4c
#
_entry.id   a987c423da03f6ab72bfdf54952c4a4c
#
_cell.length_a   1.000
_cell.length_b   1.000
_cell.length_c   1.000
_cell.angle_alpha   90.00
_cell.angle_beta   90.00
_cell.angle_gamma   90.00
#
_symmetry.space_group_name_H-M   'P 1'
#
loop_
_entity.id
_entity.type
_entity.pdbx_description
1 polymer ?
#
loop_
_entity_poly.entity_id
_entity_poly.type
_entity_poly.pdbx_seq_one_letter_code
_entity_poly.pdbx_strand_id
1 'polypeptide(L)'
;MADPILVAEHGDIECHLLPALANRHGLITGATGTGKTITLQTIAERLSLLGVPSFLADVKGDLTGITQSGAIGGKLAQTLKDRGIELPTPVACPSTLWDVFGEQGHPVRATVSDMGPLLLSRMLGLNETQQGVLNIVFKIADDNGLALLDLKDLRAMIQHVGENASQFTTEYGNVGTASIGAIQRGLLTIEQQGGDRFFGEPMLNIADFMQTVDGKGVVNILAADKLMNAPRLYATFLLWMLSELFETLPEVGDLEKPKLVFFFDEAHLLFKDAPAALIERIELVVRLVRSKGVGVYFVTQNPLDIPDTVLAQLGNRVQHALRAFTPRDQKAVKAAASTMRQN
;
A
#
# COMPACT_ATOMS: atom_id res chain seq x y z
N MET A 1 -17.20 8.72 -22.06
CA MET A 1 -16.40 7.62 -21.48
C MET A 1 -14.94 8.00 -21.59
N ALA A 2 -14.16 7.78 -20.54
CA ALA A 2 -12.71 8.00 -20.58
C ALA A 2 -12.05 7.00 -21.56
N ASP A 3 -11.00 7.45 -22.27
CA ASP A 3 -10.31 6.61 -23.27
C ASP A 3 -9.67 5.37 -22.64
N PRO A 4 -9.78 4.18 -23.30
CA PRO A 4 -9.13 2.97 -22.84
C PRO A 4 -7.60 3.12 -22.73
N ILE A 5 -7.01 2.54 -21.70
CA ILE A 5 -5.56 2.54 -21.50
C ILE A 5 -4.96 1.32 -22.19
N LEU A 6 -4.15 1.53 -23.22
CA LEU A 6 -3.39 0.45 -23.87
C LEU A 6 -2.31 -0.06 -22.91
N VAL A 7 -2.38 -1.34 -22.57
CA VAL A 7 -1.44 -2.02 -21.65
C VAL A 7 -0.48 -2.95 -22.38
N ALA A 8 -0.96 -3.62 -23.41
CA ALA A 8 -0.15 -4.55 -24.22
C ALA A 8 -0.68 -4.61 -25.65
N GLU A 9 0.23 -4.89 -26.59
CA GLU A 9 -0.06 -5.00 -28.01
C GLU A 9 0.75 -6.15 -28.63
N HIS A 10 0.13 -6.89 -29.53
CA HIS A 10 0.80 -7.90 -30.33
C HIS A 10 0.11 -8.08 -31.69
N GLY A 11 0.76 -7.64 -32.78
CA GLY A 11 0.14 -7.57 -34.10
C GLY A 11 -1.12 -6.68 -34.07
N ASP A 12 -2.24 -7.22 -34.51
CA ASP A 12 -3.53 -6.50 -34.53
C ASP A 12 -4.32 -6.65 -33.20
N ILE A 13 -3.72 -7.30 -32.18
CA ILE A 13 -4.38 -7.53 -30.89
C ILE A 13 -3.91 -6.49 -29.90
N GLU A 14 -4.83 -5.67 -29.42
CA GLU A 14 -4.62 -4.69 -28.36
C GLU A 14 -5.31 -5.13 -27.06
N CYS A 15 -4.61 -5.01 -25.94
CA CYS A 15 -5.14 -5.27 -24.61
C CYS A 15 -5.27 -3.95 -23.84
N HIS A 16 -6.51 -3.60 -23.49
CA HIS A 16 -6.82 -2.35 -22.85
C HIS A 16 -7.31 -2.54 -21.41
N LEU A 17 -6.89 -1.65 -20.53
CA LEU A 17 -7.52 -1.43 -19.22
C LEU A 17 -8.57 -0.33 -19.39
N LEU A 18 -9.83 -0.66 -19.11
CA LEU A 18 -10.91 0.31 -19.13
C LEU A 18 -10.89 1.15 -17.85
N PRO A 19 -10.81 2.50 -17.91
CA PRO A 19 -10.75 3.35 -16.72
C PRO A 19 -11.90 3.11 -15.75
N ALA A 20 -13.13 2.92 -16.25
CA ALA A 20 -14.30 2.61 -15.44
C ALA A 20 -14.19 1.28 -14.66
N LEU A 21 -13.26 0.39 -15.04
CA LEU A 21 -13.01 -0.88 -14.38
C LEU A 21 -11.68 -0.91 -13.61
N ALA A 22 -10.93 0.19 -13.60
CA ALA A 22 -9.64 0.23 -12.92
C ALA A 22 -9.77 0.13 -11.38
N ASN A 23 -10.93 0.49 -10.81
CA ASN A 23 -11.25 0.27 -9.40
C ASN A 23 -11.60 -1.20 -9.05
N ARG A 24 -11.61 -2.12 -10.03
CA ARG A 24 -11.78 -3.56 -9.79
C ARG A 24 -10.49 -4.25 -9.35
N HIS A 25 -9.53 -3.46 -8.90
CA HIS A 25 -8.24 -3.87 -8.44
C HIS A 25 -7.44 -4.66 -9.49
N GLY A 26 -6.17 -4.90 -9.25
CA GLY A 26 -5.34 -5.60 -10.21
C GLY A 26 -4.11 -6.27 -9.64
N LEU A 27 -3.53 -7.12 -10.48
CA LEU A 27 -2.30 -7.84 -10.21
C LEU A 27 -1.36 -7.73 -11.42
N ILE A 28 -0.14 -7.28 -11.17
CA ILE A 28 0.95 -7.26 -12.15
C ILE A 28 2.02 -8.24 -11.67
N THR A 29 2.22 -9.35 -12.37
CA THR A 29 3.18 -10.38 -11.95
C THR A 29 4.16 -10.75 -13.04
N GLY A 30 5.30 -11.30 -12.63
CA GLY A 30 6.34 -11.79 -13.53
C GLY A 30 7.72 -11.78 -12.91
N ALA A 31 8.66 -12.50 -13.51
CA ALA A 31 10.03 -12.57 -13.02
C ALA A 31 10.73 -11.20 -13.05
N THR A 32 11.83 -11.08 -12.32
CA THR A 32 12.67 -9.87 -12.33
C THR A 32 13.18 -9.58 -13.74
N GLY A 33 13.11 -8.31 -14.16
CA GLY A 33 13.57 -7.85 -15.47
C GLY A 33 12.61 -8.16 -16.64
N THR A 34 11.36 -8.56 -16.38
CA THR A 34 10.36 -8.84 -17.43
C THR A 34 9.50 -7.63 -17.82
N GLY A 35 9.65 -6.50 -17.15
CA GLY A 35 8.96 -5.24 -17.48
C GLY A 35 7.79 -4.87 -16.56
N LYS A 36 7.62 -5.49 -15.39
CA LYS A 36 6.56 -5.14 -14.42
C LYS A 36 6.55 -3.65 -14.07
N THR A 37 7.71 -3.11 -13.70
CA THR A 37 7.87 -1.68 -13.36
C THR A 37 7.44 -0.78 -14.52
N ILE A 38 7.78 -1.13 -15.76
CA ILE A 38 7.36 -0.37 -16.95
C ILE A 38 5.86 -0.42 -17.13
N THR A 39 5.22 -1.58 -16.95
CA THR A 39 3.75 -1.70 -17.02
C THR A 39 3.08 -0.85 -15.92
N LEU A 40 3.60 -0.88 -14.68
CA LEU A 40 3.10 -0.06 -13.59
C LEU A 40 3.21 1.43 -13.96
N GLN A 41 4.39 1.89 -14.37
CA GLN A 41 4.64 3.28 -14.76
C GLN A 41 3.74 3.70 -15.94
N THR A 42 3.56 2.85 -16.95
CA THR A 42 2.68 3.13 -18.09
C THR A 42 1.22 3.31 -17.64
N ILE A 43 0.72 2.42 -16.79
CA ILE A 43 -0.66 2.55 -16.27
C ILE A 43 -0.80 3.83 -15.43
N ALA A 44 0.16 4.12 -14.54
CA ALA A 44 0.14 5.32 -13.71
C ALA A 44 0.21 6.62 -14.54
N GLU A 45 1.08 6.66 -15.58
CA GLU A 45 1.18 7.78 -16.51
C GLU A 45 -0.16 8.01 -17.24
N ARG A 46 -0.76 6.96 -17.79
CA ARG A 46 -2.03 7.06 -18.51
C ARG A 46 -3.18 7.48 -17.60
N LEU A 47 -3.22 6.97 -16.37
CA LEU A 47 -4.17 7.42 -15.35
C LEU A 47 -3.97 8.91 -15.03
N SER A 48 -2.72 9.36 -14.86
CA SER A 48 -2.40 10.77 -14.64
C SER A 48 -2.94 11.65 -15.77
N LEU A 49 -2.70 11.27 -17.02
CA LEU A 49 -3.21 12.00 -18.20
C LEU A 49 -4.74 12.06 -18.26
N LEU A 50 -5.43 11.06 -17.73
CA LEU A 50 -6.88 11.04 -17.57
C LEU A 50 -7.38 11.86 -16.35
N GLY A 51 -6.48 12.52 -15.62
CA GLY A 51 -6.83 13.27 -14.41
C GLY A 51 -7.15 12.35 -13.21
N VAL A 52 -6.59 11.13 -13.19
CA VAL A 52 -6.70 10.19 -12.07
C VAL A 52 -5.39 10.18 -11.30
N PRO A 53 -5.37 10.65 -10.06
CA PRO A 53 -4.18 10.55 -9.21
C PRO A 53 -3.85 9.10 -8.89
N SER A 54 -2.58 8.84 -8.61
CA SER A 54 -2.10 7.52 -8.20
C SER A 54 -1.14 7.63 -7.03
N PHE A 55 -1.04 6.54 -6.26
CA PHE A 55 -0.06 6.37 -5.19
C PHE A 55 0.80 5.14 -5.49
N LEU A 56 2.11 5.32 -5.49
CA LEU A 56 3.10 4.30 -5.80
C LEU A 56 4.00 4.09 -4.58
N ALA A 57 4.00 2.89 -4.02
CA ALA A 57 4.96 2.52 -2.99
C ALA A 57 6.25 2.03 -3.67
N ASP A 58 7.26 2.89 -3.71
CA ASP A 58 8.54 2.65 -4.39
C ASP A 58 9.56 2.04 -3.43
N VAL A 59 9.70 0.74 -3.51
CA VAL A 59 10.62 -0.05 -2.67
C VAL A 59 12.04 -0.03 -3.20
N LYS A 60 12.22 0.16 -4.52
CA LYS A 60 13.53 0.07 -5.20
C LYS A 60 14.12 1.40 -5.61
N GLY A 61 13.33 2.49 -5.55
CA GLY A 61 13.73 3.81 -6.02
C GLY A 61 13.75 3.94 -7.54
N ASP A 62 13.06 3.05 -8.27
CA ASP A 62 13.03 3.04 -9.74
C ASP A 62 11.76 3.65 -10.34
N LEU A 63 10.76 4.03 -9.53
CA LEU A 63 9.51 4.63 -9.98
C LEU A 63 9.60 6.14 -10.17
N THR A 64 10.57 6.81 -9.58
CA THR A 64 10.73 8.27 -9.66
C THR A 64 10.97 8.79 -11.07
N GLY A 65 11.39 7.93 -12.01
CA GLY A 65 11.55 8.28 -13.43
C GLY A 65 10.30 8.89 -14.09
N ILE A 66 9.10 8.57 -13.59
CA ILE A 66 7.82 9.11 -14.10
C ILE A 66 7.67 10.62 -13.88
N THR A 67 8.47 11.21 -12.98
CA THR A 67 8.48 12.66 -12.71
C THR A 67 9.15 13.49 -13.80
N GLN A 68 9.89 12.83 -14.70
CA GLN A 68 10.68 13.48 -15.74
C GLN A 68 10.24 13.05 -17.13
N SER A 69 10.27 14.00 -18.07
CA SER A 69 10.10 13.67 -19.48
C SER A 69 11.35 12.93 -19.96
N GLY A 70 11.20 11.63 -20.11
CA GLY A 70 12.26 10.77 -20.64
C GLY A 70 12.51 10.98 -22.14
N ALA A 71 13.47 10.25 -22.69
CA ALA A 71 13.70 10.15 -24.14
C ALA A 71 13.62 8.69 -24.57
N ILE A 72 12.86 8.40 -25.60
CA ILE A 72 12.79 7.07 -26.21
C ILE A 72 13.87 7.00 -27.27
N GLY A 73 14.94 6.28 -26.97
CA GLY A 73 16.07 6.14 -27.87
C GLY A 73 16.72 4.76 -27.87
N GLY A 74 17.77 4.59 -28.66
CA GLY A 74 18.58 3.38 -28.69
C GLY A 74 17.78 2.11 -29.00
N LYS A 75 18.04 1.06 -28.22
CA LYS A 75 17.45 -0.27 -28.41
C LYS A 75 15.92 -0.29 -28.29
N LEU A 76 15.35 0.55 -27.38
CA LEU A 76 13.89 0.59 -27.19
C LEU A 76 13.20 1.18 -28.43
N ALA A 77 13.69 2.31 -28.95
CA ALA A 77 13.15 2.92 -30.17
C ALA A 77 13.22 1.94 -31.37
N GLN A 78 14.33 1.23 -31.53
CA GLN A 78 14.47 0.23 -32.58
C GLN A 78 13.48 -0.93 -32.40
N THR A 79 13.31 -1.44 -31.16
CA THR A 79 12.37 -2.53 -30.86
C THR A 79 10.93 -2.15 -31.16
N LEU A 80 10.52 -0.92 -30.82
CA LEU A 80 9.17 -0.42 -31.09
C LEU A 80 8.93 -0.31 -32.60
N LYS A 81 9.92 0.26 -33.33
CA LYS A 81 9.87 0.37 -34.79
C LYS A 81 9.80 -1.00 -35.48
N ASP A 82 10.59 -1.98 -35.04
CA ASP A 82 10.61 -3.33 -35.60
C ASP A 82 9.27 -4.05 -35.38
N ARG A 83 8.51 -3.65 -34.37
CA ARG A 83 7.17 -4.17 -34.05
C ARG A 83 6.04 -3.36 -34.67
N GLY A 84 6.34 -2.29 -35.39
CA GLY A 84 5.34 -1.41 -35.99
C GLY A 84 4.62 -0.51 -34.97
N ILE A 85 5.14 -0.40 -33.74
CA ILE A 85 4.55 0.42 -32.69
C ILE A 85 5.04 1.86 -32.84
N GLU A 86 4.10 2.80 -32.88
CA GLU A 86 4.42 4.23 -32.91
C GLU A 86 5.17 4.64 -31.63
N LEU A 87 6.21 5.47 -31.79
CA LEU A 87 6.98 5.93 -30.63
C LEU A 87 6.10 6.82 -29.74
N PRO A 88 5.85 6.40 -28.49
CA PRO A 88 5.06 7.24 -27.58
C PRO A 88 5.79 8.54 -27.26
N THR A 89 5.01 9.63 -27.12
CA THR A 89 5.56 10.91 -26.67
C THR A 89 5.87 10.85 -25.18
N PRO A 90 7.12 11.07 -24.76
CA PRO A 90 7.47 11.10 -23.36
C PRO A 90 6.76 12.24 -22.62
N VAL A 91 6.20 11.94 -21.45
CA VAL A 91 5.48 12.91 -20.62
C VAL A 91 6.05 12.91 -19.21
N ALA A 92 6.21 14.10 -18.61
CA ALA A 92 6.41 14.23 -17.17
C ALA A 92 5.05 14.28 -16.48
N CYS A 93 4.87 13.46 -15.46
CA CYS A 93 3.68 13.53 -14.61
C CYS A 93 3.89 14.51 -13.46
N PRO A 94 2.87 15.33 -13.10
CA PRO A 94 2.92 16.06 -11.84
C PRO A 94 3.05 15.07 -10.70
N SER A 95 4.02 15.26 -9.82
CA SER A 95 4.35 14.24 -8.81
C SER A 95 4.68 14.86 -7.47
N THR A 96 4.32 14.14 -6.40
CA THR A 96 4.69 14.46 -5.02
C THR A 96 5.47 13.29 -4.44
N LEU A 97 6.63 13.59 -3.86
CA LEU A 97 7.44 12.59 -3.18
C LEU A 97 7.11 12.58 -1.68
N TRP A 98 6.86 11.41 -1.14
CA TRP A 98 6.54 11.16 0.24
C TRP A 98 7.59 10.27 0.89
N ASP A 99 7.88 10.50 2.16
CA ASP A 99 8.84 9.69 2.92
C ASP A 99 8.44 9.64 4.39
N VAL A 100 8.36 8.45 4.95
CA VAL A 100 8.10 8.26 6.38
C VAL A 100 9.17 8.92 7.25
N PHE A 101 10.42 8.97 6.77
CA PHE A 101 11.54 9.58 7.51
C PHE A 101 11.74 11.06 7.21
N GLY A 102 11.04 11.61 6.20
CA GLY A 102 11.13 13.03 5.81
C GLY A 102 12.50 13.43 5.22
N GLU A 103 13.24 12.50 4.63
CA GLU A 103 14.57 12.74 4.06
C GLU A 103 14.56 12.87 2.54
N GLN A 104 13.68 12.14 1.86
CA GLN A 104 13.57 12.08 0.41
C GLN A 104 12.28 12.71 -0.13
N GLY A 105 11.36 13.12 0.74
CA GLY A 105 10.07 13.67 0.37
C GLY A 105 9.36 14.34 1.53
N HIS A 106 8.11 14.72 1.31
CA HIS A 106 7.26 15.24 2.37
C HIS A 106 7.03 14.16 3.43
N PRO A 107 7.10 14.50 4.74
CA PRO A 107 6.90 13.52 5.78
C PRO A 107 5.47 13.00 5.76
N VAL A 108 5.34 11.67 5.85
CA VAL A 108 4.06 11.01 6.07
C VAL A 108 3.96 10.62 7.53
N ARG A 109 2.96 11.09 8.22
CA ARG A 109 2.76 10.84 9.66
C ARG A 109 1.35 10.36 9.95
N ALA A 110 1.24 9.55 11.01
CA ALA A 110 -0.01 9.16 11.63
C ALA A 110 0.06 9.46 13.12
N THR A 111 -1.06 9.76 13.75
CA THR A 111 -1.08 9.78 15.21
C THR A 111 -1.23 8.36 15.76
N VAL A 112 -0.82 8.15 16.98
CA VAL A 112 -1.01 6.88 17.70
C VAL A 112 -2.50 6.58 17.82
N SER A 113 -3.32 7.59 18.11
CA SER A 113 -4.78 7.47 18.20
C SER A 113 -5.40 6.98 16.90
N ASP A 114 -5.00 7.55 15.74
CA ASP A 114 -5.54 7.15 14.43
C ASP A 114 -5.09 5.74 14.00
N MET A 115 -3.85 5.38 14.33
CA MET A 115 -3.37 4.02 14.09
C MET A 115 -4.19 2.99 14.86
N GLY A 116 -4.57 3.32 16.08
CA GLY A 116 -5.34 2.48 16.97
C GLY A 116 -4.59 1.25 17.50
N PRO A 117 -5.15 0.62 18.55
CA PRO A 117 -4.45 -0.44 19.28
C PRO A 117 -4.27 -1.72 18.46
N LEU A 118 -5.16 -2.01 17.50
CA LEU A 118 -5.08 -3.20 16.68
C LEU A 118 -3.85 -3.20 15.77
N LEU A 119 -3.67 -2.12 15.00
CA LEU A 119 -2.53 -1.99 14.09
C LEU A 119 -1.22 -1.82 14.85
N LEU A 120 -1.25 -1.07 15.96
CA LEU A 120 -0.09 -0.93 16.84
C LEU A 120 0.32 -2.26 17.47
N SER A 121 -0.61 -3.06 17.98
CA SER A 121 -0.30 -4.38 18.56
C SER A 121 0.48 -5.25 17.59
N ARG A 122 0.09 -5.20 16.33
CA ARG A 122 0.77 -5.91 15.28
C ARG A 122 2.17 -5.34 14.99
N MET A 123 2.28 -4.02 14.84
CA MET A 123 3.56 -3.34 14.63
C MET A 123 4.57 -3.69 15.74
N LEU A 124 4.09 -3.73 16.97
CA LEU A 124 4.86 -4.08 18.16
C LEU A 124 5.10 -5.60 18.32
N GLY A 125 4.41 -6.45 17.55
CA GLY A 125 4.52 -7.92 17.63
C GLY A 125 3.95 -8.50 18.93
N LEU A 126 2.84 -7.94 19.43
CA LEU A 126 2.21 -8.34 20.67
C LEU A 126 1.36 -9.61 20.50
N ASN A 127 1.32 -10.45 21.53
CA ASN A 127 0.39 -11.55 21.64
C ASN A 127 -1.00 -11.05 22.13
N GLU A 128 -2.02 -11.93 22.13
CA GLU A 128 -3.39 -11.58 22.50
C GLU A 128 -3.52 -10.96 23.89
N THR A 129 -2.81 -11.46 24.90
CA THR A 129 -2.82 -10.91 26.26
C THR A 129 -2.24 -9.50 26.29
N GLN A 130 -1.13 -9.27 25.59
CA GLN A 130 -0.48 -7.95 25.51
C GLN A 130 -1.32 -6.98 24.68
N GLN A 131 -1.97 -7.44 23.63
CA GLN A 131 -2.94 -6.66 22.86
C GLN A 131 -4.13 -6.24 23.74
N GLY A 132 -4.64 -7.15 24.57
CA GLY A 132 -5.69 -6.82 25.55
C GLY A 132 -5.27 -5.69 26.49
N VAL A 133 -4.05 -5.71 27.00
CA VAL A 133 -3.51 -4.62 27.85
C VAL A 133 -3.37 -3.33 27.05
N LEU A 134 -2.90 -3.38 25.80
CA LEU A 134 -2.81 -2.17 24.97
C LEU A 134 -4.21 -1.60 24.69
N ASN A 135 -5.23 -2.42 24.44
CA ASN A 135 -6.62 -1.98 24.30
C ASN A 135 -7.11 -1.24 25.55
N ILE A 136 -6.77 -1.76 26.75
CA ILE A 136 -7.11 -1.08 28.03
C ILE A 136 -6.44 0.29 28.10
N VAL A 137 -5.17 0.42 27.73
CA VAL A 137 -4.44 1.71 27.71
C VAL A 137 -5.15 2.72 26.81
N PHE A 138 -5.54 2.32 25.60
CA PHE A 138 -6.30 3.20 24.70
C PHE A 138 -7.66 3.57 25.25
N LYS A 139 -8.39 2.61 25.81
CA LYS A 139 -9.71 2.86 26.39
C LYS A 139 -9.65 3.85 27.55
N ILE A 140 -8.65 3.72 28.43
CA ILE A 140 -8.45 4.69 29.53
C ILE A 140 -8.10 6.08 28.99
N ALA A 141 -7.27 6.16 27.94
CA ALA A 141 -6.96 7.43 27.30
C ALA A 141 -8.21 8.10 26.73
N ASP A 142 -9.03 7.35 25.98
CA ASP A 142 -10.26 7.84 25.38
C ASP A 142 -11.27 8.32 26.44
N ASP A 143 -11.50 7.53 27.50
CA ASP A 143 -12.43 7.87 28.57
C ASP A 143 -12.01 9.13 29.35
N ASN A 144 -10.72 9.47 29.35
CA ASN A 144 -10.18 10.67 29.94
C ASN A 144 -9.97 11.81 28.93
N GLY A 145 -10.38 11.65 27.68
CA GLY A 145 -10.22 12.67 26.62
C GLY A 145 -8.76 12.98 26.28
N LEU A 146 -7.85 12.01 26.44
CA LEU A 146 -6.41 12.14 26.17
C LEU A 146 -6.11 11.63 24.78
N ALA A 147 -5.71 12.53 23.87
CA ALA A 147 -5.21 12.15 22.56
C ALA A 147 -3.78 11.61 22.70
N LEU A 148 -3.53 10.46 22.06
CA LEU A 148 -2.20 9.87 21.92
C LEU A 148 -1.65 10.28 20.57
N LEU A 149 -0.83 11.32 20.52
CA LEU A 149 -0.34 11.88 19.25
C LEU A 149 0.93 11.17 18.78
N ASP A 150 1.86 10.92 19.67
CA ASP A 150 3.14 10.30 19.34
C ASP A 150 3.50 9.12 20.27
N LEU A 151 4.68 8.53 20.05
CA LEU A 151 5.14 7.40 20.88
C LEU A 151 5.47 7.80 22.32
N LYS A 152 5.74 9.10 22.58
CA LYS A 152 6.02 9.58 23.95
C LYS A 152 4.73 9.62 24.77
N ASP A 153 3.63 10.08 24.16
CA ASP A 153 2.30 10.07 24.78
C ASP A 153 1.89 8.64 25.12
N LEU A 154 2.03 7.72 24.15
CA LEU A 154 1.71 6.31 24.38
C LEU A 154 2.56 5.72 25.49
N ARG A 155 3.86 6.01 25.52
CA ARG A 155 4.77 5.54 26.57
C ARG A 155 4.36 6.04 27.94
N ALA A 156 4.06 7.35 28.04
CA ALA A 156 3.61 7.96 29.29
C ALA A 156 2.30 7.32 29.78
N MET A 157 1.36 7.07 28.86
CA MET A 157 0.08 6.44 29.18
C MET A 157 0.26 4.97 29.64
N ILE A 158 1.10 4.19 28.97
CA ILE A 158 1.44 2.81 29.37
C ILE A 158 2.08 2.78 30.76
N GLN A 159 2.98 3.73 31.04
CA GLN A 159 3.60 3.85 32.36
C GLN A 159 2.56 4.19 33.41
N HIS A 160 1.71 5.20 33.18
CA HIS A 160 0.64 5.60 34.09
C HIS A 160 -0.31 4.44 34.43
N VAL A 161 -0.76 3.71 33.42
CA VAL A 161 -1.64 2.54 33.58
C VAL A 161 -0.94 1.43 34.35
N GLY A 162 0.34 1.19 34.10
CA GLY A 162 1.13 0.17 34.79
C GLY A 162 1.34 0.50 36.26
N GLU A 163 1.65 1.76 36.60
CA GLU A 163 1.86 2.23 37.99
C GLU A 163 0.56 2.25 38.81
N ASN A 164 -0.58 2.45 38.15
CA ASN A 164 -1.90 2.50 38.75
C ASN A 164 -2.79 1.30 38.46
N ALA A 165 -2.21 0.15 38.06
CA ALA A 165 -2.93 -1.04 37.60
C ALA A 165 -4.07 -1.49 38.52
N SER A 166 -3.89 -1.41 39.83
CA SER A 166 -4.89 -1.78 40.85
C SER A 166 -6.17 -0.94 40.78
N GLN A 167 -6.07 0.32 40.36
CA GLN A 167 -7.21 1.24 40.24
C GLN A 167 -8.08 0.85 39.01
N PHE A 168 -7.46 0.37 37.99
CA PHE A 168 -8.10 0.05 36.70
C PHE A 168 -8.65 -1.38 36.62
N THR A 169 -8.18 -2.29 37.50
CA THR A 169 -8.49 -3.72 37.42
C THR A 169 -9.98 -4.02 37.49
N THR A 170 -10.75 -3.29 38.31
CA THR A 170 -12.18 -3.54 38.50
C THR A 170 -13.00 -3.11 37.28
N GLU A 171 -12.61 -2.03 36.62
CA GLU A 171 -13.37 -1.42 35.52
C GLU A 171 -12.94 -1.95 34.14
N TYR A 172 -11.63 -2.08 33.94
CA TYR A 172 -11.05 -2.40 32.62
C TYR A 172 -10.43 -3.80 32.52
N GLY A 173 -10.18 -4.45 33.66
CA GLY A 173 -9.57 -5.75 33.73
C GLY A 173 -8.10 -5.71 34.17
N ASN A 174 -7.49 -6.90 34.26
CA ASN A 174 -6.16 -7.05 34.82
C ASN A 174 -5.05 -6.54 33.87
N VAL A 175 -4.22 -5.65 34.40
CA VAL A 175 -3.03 -5.11 33.71
C VAL A 175 -1.78 -5.74 34.31
N GLY A 176 -1.26 -6.78 33.67
CA GLY A 176 -0.06 -7.48 34.15
C GLY A 176 1.23 -6.72 33.82
N THR A 177 2.14 -6.61 34.80
CA THR A 177 3.45 -5.96 34.68
C THR A 177 4.29 -6.55 33.52
N ALA A 178 4.20 -7.86 33.30
CA ALA A 178 4.89 -8.52 32.20
C ALA A 178 4.41 -8.03 30.81
N SER A 179 3.10 -7.75 30.65
CA SER A 179 2.54 -7.19 29.43
C SER A 179 2.98 -5.75 29.23
N ILE A 180 2.95 -4.92 30.26
CA ILE A 180 3.49 -3.55 30.21
C ILE A 180 4.93 -3.55 29.73
N GLY A 181 5.80 -4.39 30.32
CA GLY A 181 7.20 -4.50 29.92
C GLY A 181 7.39 -5.02 28.49
N ALA A 182 6.50 -5.88 28.00
CA ALA A 182 6.55 -6.34 26.61
C ALA A 182 6.19 -5.23 25.63
N ILE A 183 5.13 -4.46 25.91
CA ILE A 183 4.71 -3.31 25.09
C ILE A 183 5.82 -2.26 25.05
N GLN A 184 6.42 -1.91 26.19
CA GLN A 184 7.53 -0.96 26.25
C GLN A 184 8.75 -1.40 25.43
N ARG A 185 9.10 -2.69 25.44
CA ARG A 185 10.19 -3.22 24.58
C ARG A 185 9.83 -3.14 23.09
N GLY A 186 8.56 -3.42 22.75
CA GLY A 186 8.06 -3.25 21.38
C GLY A 186 8.19 -1.79 20.91
N LEU A 187 7.80 -0.82 21.74
CA LEU A 187 7.94 0.61 21.45
C LEU A 187 9.39 1.01 21.21
N LEU A 188 10.31 0.55 22.05
CA LEU A 188 11.75 0.80 21.87
C LEU A 188 12.26 0.27 20.52
N THR A 189 11.80 -0.91 20.13
CA THR A 189 12.15 -1.50 18.81
C THR A 189 11.66 -0.63 17.65
N ILE A 190 10.43 -0.15 17.72
CA ILE A 190 9.85 0.71 16.68
C ILE A 190 10.55 2.08 16.63
N GLU A 191 10.88 2.67 17.77
CA GLU A 191 11.67 3.91 17.83
C GLU A 191 13.03 3.74 17.12
N GLN A 192 13.74 2.64 17.38
CA GLN A 192 15.01 2.33 16.72
C GLN A 192 14.88 2.14 15.20
N GLN A 193 13.69 1.81 14.72
CA GLN A 193 13.36 1.69 13.30
C GLN A 193 12.85 3.01 12.69
N GLY A 194 12.85 4.11 13.44
CA GLY A 194 12.41 5.43 12.99
C GLY A 194 10.92 5.70 13.20
N GLY A 195 10.24 4.91 14.03
CA GLY A 195 8.83 5.14 14.37
C GLY A 195 8.58 6.48 15.04
N ASP A 196 9.56 7.05 15.72
CA ASP A 196 9.51 8.40 16.28
C ASP A 196 9.35 9.51 15.23
N ARG A 197 9.73 9.25 13.99
CA ARG A 197 9.53 10.17 12.86
C ARG A 197 8.18 9.96 12.18
N PHE A 198 7.66 8.74 12.24
CA PHE A 198 6.38 8.39 11.64
C PHE A 198 5.20 8.84 12.52
N PHE A 199 5.28 8.61 13.85
CA PHE A 199 4.20 8.99 14.74
C PHE A 199 4.28 10.45 15.15
N GLY A 200 3.17 11.19 14.95
CA GLY A 200 3.04 12.58 15.34
C GLY A 200 2.24 13.43 14.36
N GLU A 201 2.23 14.72 14.64
CA GLU A 201 1.59 15.73 13.80
C GLU A 201 2.60 16.46 12.90
N PRO A 202 2.14 17.07 11.77
CA PRO A 202 0.79 16.98 11.23
C PRO A 202 0.51 15.58 10.64
N MET A 203 -0.69 15.07 10.93
CA MET A 203 -1.14 13.80 10.35
C MET A 203 -1.38 13.95 8.85
N LEU A 204 -1.10 12.89 8.08
CA LEU A 204 -1.42 12.83 6.66
C LEU A 204 -2.92 13.00 6.43
N ASN A 205 -3.27 13.94 5.56
CA ASN A 205 -4.62 14.03 5.04
C ASN A 205 -4.69 13.23 3.72
N ILE A 206 -5.51 12.21 3.68
CA ILE A 206 -5.71 11.35 2.50
C ILE A 206 -6.14 12.17 1.26
N ALA A 207 -6.82 13.30 1.43
CA ALA A 207 -7.19 14.19 0.34
C ALA A 207 -5.98 14.75 -0.41
N ASP A 208 -4.81 14.80 0.23
CA ASP A 208 -3.56 15.27 -0.41
C ASP A 208 -3.10 14.32 -1.52
N PHE A 209 -3.52 13.06 -1.49
CA PHE A 209 -3.23 12.11 -2.57
C PHE A 209 -4.15 12.26 -3.80
N MET A 210 -5.26 13.01 -3.68
CA MET A 210 -6.27 13.15 -4.73
C MET A 210 -6.17 14.44 -5.51
N GLN A 211 -4.98 15.06 -5.54
CA GLN A 211 -4.76 16.34 -6.23
C GLN A 211 -4.62 16.15 -7.74
N THR A 212 -4.99 17.20 -8.47
CA THR A 212 -4.77 17.33 -9.91
C THR A 212 -4.06 18.63 -10.21
N VAL A 213 -3.18 18.63 -11.21
CA VAL A 213 -2.45 19.81 -11.71
C VAL A 213 -2.63 19.87 -13.23
N ASP A 214 -3.13 20.97 -13.73
CA ASP A 214 -3.41 21.19 -15.16
C ASP A 214 -4.25 20.06 -15.80
N GLY A 215 -5.22 19.54 -15.06
CA GLY A 215 -6.09 18.45 -15.50
C GLY A 215 -5.46 17.05 -15.42
N LYS A 216 -4.20 16.93 -15.05
CA LYS A 216 -3.51 15.65 -14.82
C LYS A 216 -3.59 15.24 -13.36
N GLY A 217 -3.78 13.95 -13.09
CA GLY A 217 -3.70 13.40 -11.73
C GLY A 217 -2.28 13.42 -11.20
N VAL A 218 -2.09 13.83 -9.94
CA VAL A 218 -0.77 13.80 -9.29
C VAL A 218 -0.35 12.36 -9.01
N VAL A 219 0.89 12.03 -9.35
CA VAL A 219 1.51 10.75 -9.02
C VAL A 219 2.24 10.91 -7.67
N ASN A 220 1.68 10.30 -6.64
CA ASN A 220 2.26 10.29 -5.31
C ASN A 220 3.22 9.11 -5.18
N ILE A 221 4.49 9.36 -4.88
CA ILE A 221 5.53 8.33 -4.78
C ILE A 221 6.05 8.29 -3.36
N LEU A 222 5.85 7.16 -2.67
CA LEU A 222 6.41 6.91 -1.35
C LEU A 222 7.80 6.29 -1.50
N ALA A 223 8.83 6.96 -1.00
CA ALA A 223 10.15 6.39 -0.85
C ALA A 223 10.13 5.32 0.25
N ALA A 224 10.12 4.05 -0.14
CA ALA A 224 9.98 2.91 0.77
C ALA A 224 11.26 2.06 0.88
N ASP A 225 12.38 2.50 0.30
CA ASP A 225 13.66 1.79 0.29
C ASP A 225 14.17 1.48 1.70
N LYS A 226 14.12 2.45 2.61
CA LYS A 226 14.49 2.25 4.02
C LYS A 226 13.48 1.41 4.81
N LEU A 227 12.20 1.47 4.45
CA LEU A 227 11.14 0.69 5.08
C LEU A 227 11.29 -0.82 4.83
N MET A 228 12.06 -1.23 3.82
CA MET A 228 12.44 -2.64 3.58
C MET A 228 13.13 -3.27 4.80
N ASN A 229 13.86 -2.48 5.58
CA ASN A 229 14.54 -2.94 6.79
C ASN A 229 13.58 -3.05 7.99
N ALA A 230 12.34 -2.53 7.86
CA ALA A 230 11.29 -2.55 8.86
C ALA A 230 9.97 -3.07 8.25
N PRO A 231 9.89 -4.34 7.81
CA PRO A 231 8.75 -4.84 7.03
C PRO A 231 7.41 -4.79 7.79
N ARG A 232 7.43 -4.88 9.12
CA ARG A 232 6.24 -4.72 9.96
C ARG A 232 5.73 -3.28 9.92
N LEU A 233 6.63 -2.30 10.03
CA LEU A 233 6.28 -0.88 9.93
C LEU A 233 5.69 -0.59 8.55
N TYR A 234 6.35 -1.03 7.48
CA TYR A 234 5.88 -0.87 6.11
C TYR A 234 4.48 -1.44 5.90
N ALA A 235 4.28 -2.72 6.23
CA ALA A 235 2.99 -3.37 6.04
C ALA A 235 1.87 -2.74 6.87
N THR A 236 2.17 -2.33 8.12
CA THR A 236 1.18 -1.70 8.99
C THR A 236 0.84 -0.30 8.52
N PHE A 237 1.83 0.46 8.05
CA PHE A 237 1.63 1.77 7.44
C PHE A 237 0.70 1.70 6.22
N LEU A 238 0.98 0.79 5.28
CA LEU A 238 0.14 0.64 4.09
C LEU A 238 -1.28 0.22 4.43
N LEU A 239 -1.44 -0.66 5.43
CA LEU A 239 -2.76 -1.06 5.88
C LEU A 239 -3.52 0.07 6.57
N TRP A 240 -2.85 0.85 7.42
CA TRP A 240 -3.44 2.03 8.03
C TRP A 240 -3.93 3.00 6.95
N MET A 241 -3.10 3.31 5.97
CA MET A 241 -3.44 4.22 4.88
C MET A 241 -4.65 3.74 4.07
N LEU A 242 -4.73 2.43 3.75
CA LEU A 242 -5.90 1.86 3.09
C LEU A 242 -7.16 1.90 3.96
N SER A 243 -7.01 1.71 5.28
CA SER A 243 -8.12 1.79 6.23
C SER A 243 -8.63 3.23 6.34
N GLU A 244 -7.73 4.19 6.40
CA GLU A 244 -8.04 5.62 6.44
C GLU A 244 -8.83 6.06 5.19
N LEU A 245 -8.42 5.58 4.01
CA LEU A 245 -9.19 5.79 2.77
C LEU A 245 -10.61 5.24 2.87
N PHE A 246 -10.76 4.07 3.45
CA PHE A 246 -12.08 3.47 3.60
C PHE A 246 -12.97 4.27 4.56
N GLU A 247 -12.41 4.78 5.64
CA GLU A 247 -13.15 5.53 6.67
C GLU A 247 -13.51 6.95 6.23
N THR A 248 -12.59 7.62 5.52
CA THR A 248 -12.75 9.04 5.15
C THR A 248 -13.50 9.26 3.84
N LEU A 249 -13.38 8.35 2.85
CA LEU A 249 -13.99 8.56 1.55
C LEU A 249 -15.48 8.15 1.54
N PRO A 250 -16.36 8.98 0.91
CA PRO A 250 -17.75 8.60 0.70
C PRO A 250 -17.87 7.51 -0.37
N GLU A 251 -18.95 6.74 -0.31
CA GLU A 251 -19.34 5.84 -1.41
C GLU A 251 -19.74 6.64 -2.65
N VAL A 252 -19.33 6.17 -3.84
CA VAL A 252 -19.46 6.96 -5.07
C VAL A 252 -20.15 6.20 -6.22
N GLY A 253 -20.48 4.94 -6.02
CA GLY A 253 -21.08 4.11 -7.08
C GLY A 253 -20.14 3.84 -8.24
N ASP A 254 -20.71 3.60 -9.42
CA ASP A 254 -19.96 3.32 -10.65
C ASP A 254 -19.53 4.63 -11.32
N LEU A 255 -18.24 4.93 -11.28
CA LEU A 255 -17.62 6.10 -11.90
C LEU A 255 -17.06 5.78 -13.29
N GLU A 256 -16.98 6.76 -14.18
CA GLU A 256 -16.30 6.63 -15.49
C GLU A 256 -14.78 6.41 -15.36
N LYS A 257 -14.19 6.83 -14.24
CA LYS A 257 -12.77 6.64 -13.89
C LYS A 257 -12.62 6.62 -12.37
N PRO A 258 -11.59 5.95 -11.82
CA PRO A 258 -11.37 5.93 -10.36
C PRO A 258 -11.02 7.32 -9.83
N LYS A 259 -11.24 7.52 -8.52
CA LYS A 259 -10.79 8.72 -7.80
C LYS A 259 -9.29 8.66 -7.48
N LEU A 260 -8.77 7.46 -7.24
CA LEU A 260 -7.39 7.23 -6.86
C LEU A 260 -7.02 5.77 -7.15
N VAL A 261 -5.79 5.52 -7.57
CA VAL A 261 -5.29 4.16 -7.78
C VAL A 261 -3.99 3.94 -7.01
N PHE A 262 -3.95 2.90 -6.18
CA PHE A 262 -2.76 2.47 -5.45
C PHE A 262 -2.00 1.38 -6.18
N PHE A 263 -0.68 1.50 -6.22
CA PHE A 263 0.24 0.48 -6.70
C PHE A 263 1.21 0.11 -5.58
N PHE A 264 1.14 -1.13 -5.13
CA PHE A 264 2.04 -1.68 -4.13
C PHE A 264 3.09 -2.55 -4.81
N ASP A 265 4.29 -1.98 -5.03
CA ASP A 265 5.43 -2.78 -5.52
C ASP A 265 5.93 -3.72 -4.42
N GLU A 266 6.51 -4.84 -4.82
CA GLU A 266 6.96 -5.92 -3.94
C GLU A 266 5.87 -6.34 -2.93
N ALA A 267 4.62 -6.50 -3.41
CA ALA A 267 3.45 -6.75 -2.58
C ALA A 267 3.56 -7.98 -1.67
N HIS A 268 4.48 -8.92 -1.97
CA HIS A 268 4.77 -10.05 -1.09
C HIS A 268 5.16 -9.62 0.33
N LEU A 269 5.72 -8.41 0.51
CA LEU A 269 6.09 -7.88 1.82
C LEU A 269 4.88 -7.62 2.74
N LEU A 270 3.70 -7.35 2.16
CA LEU A 270 2.46 -7.17 2.91
C LEU A 270 1.97 -8.48 3.55
N PHE A 271 2.23 -9.60 2.88
CA PHE A 271 1.65 -10.90 3.21
C PHE A 271 2.67 -11.84 3.89
N LYS A 272 3.96 -11.58 3.74
CA LYS A 272 5.01 -12.39 4.34
C LYS A 272 4.90 -12.35 5.87
N ASP A 273 4.83 -13.53 6.49
CA ASP A 273 4.71 -13.71 7.94
C ASP A 273 3.53 -12.93 8.57
N ALA A 274 2.51 -12.60 7.75
CA ALA A 274 1.33 -11.88 8.20
C ALA A 274 0.39 -12.81 8.98
N PRO A 275 -0.09 -12.41 10.18
CA PRO A 275 -1.14 -13.15 10.90
C PRO A 275 -2.44 -13.22 10.09
N ALA A 276 -3.23 -14.29 10.30
CA ALA A 276 -4.49 -14.50 9.59
C ALA A 276 -5.45 -13.30 9.72
N ALA A 277 -5.60 -12.74 10.90
CA ALA A 277 -6.44 -11.57 11.16
C ALA A 277 -6.06 -10.33 10.32
N LEU A 278 -4.78 -10.22 9.93
CA LEU A 278 -4.35 -9.15 9.06
C LEU A 278 -4.70 -9.40 7.60
N ILE A 279 -4.48 -10.62 7.12
CA ILE A 279 -4.85 -11.01 5.75
C ILE A 279 -6.35 -10.76 5.57
N GLU A 280 -7.19 -11.15 6.54
CA GLU A 280 -8.62 -10.86 6.57
C GLU A 280 -8.91 -9.35 6.52
N ARG A 281 -8.14 -8.54 7.25
CA ARG A 281 -8.31 -7.07 7.22
C ARG A 281 -7.91 -6.48 5.88
N ILE A 282 -6.80 -6.92 5.28
CA ILE A 282 -6.39 -6.48 3.92
C ILE A 282 -7.48 -6.86 2.90
N GLU A 283 -7.98 -8.09 2.95
CA GLU A 283 -9.05 -8.56 2.08
C GLU A 283 -10.31 -7.70 2.21
N LEU A 284 -10.72 -7.45 3.44
CA LEU A 284 -11.89 -6.62 3.74
C LEU A 284 -11.72 -5.21 3.18
N VAL A 285 -10.59 -4.56 3.47
CA VAL A 285 -10.33 -3.19 3.02
C VAL A 285 -10.25 -3.12 1.50
N VAL A 286 -9.50 -4.02 0.85
CA VAL A 286 -9.42 -4.07 -0.62
C VAL A 286 -10.81 -4.22 -1.24
N ARG A 287 -11.66 -5.08 -0.69
CA ARG A 287 -13.04 -5.26 -1.17
C ARG A 287 -13.89 -3.99 -1.01
N LEU A 288 -13.74 -3.30 0.11
CA LEU A 288 -14.59 -2.16 0.47
C LEU A 288 -14.18 -0.85 -0.22
N VAL A 289 -12.87 -0.60 -0.43
CA VAL A 289 -12.42 0.65 -1.07
C VAL A 289 -12.84 0.77 -2.53
N ARG A 290 -13.25 -0.32 -3.16
CA ARG A 290 -13.83 -0.31 -4.49
C ARG A 290 -15.08 0.58 -4.56
N SER A 291 -16.00 0.49 -3.59
CA SER A 291 -17.21 1.33 -3.54
C SER A 291 -16.91 2.82 -3.32
N LYS A 292 -15.70 3.13 -2.86
CA LYS A 292 -15.18 4.49 -2.71
C LYS A 292 -14.52 5.05 -3.98
N GLY A 293 -14.50 4.26 -5.06
CA GLY A 293 -13.86 4.61 -6.31
C GLY A 293 -12.34 4.45 -6.32
N VAL A 294 -11.78 3.65 -5.41
CA VAL A 294 -10.34 3.43 -5.28
C VAL A 294 -9.94 2.09 -5.89
N GLY A 295 -8.92 2.10 -6.76
CA GLY A 295 -8.27 0.91 -7.30
C GLY A 295 -7.04 0.53 -6.49
N VAL A 296 -6.78 -0.77 -6.32
CA VAL A 296 -5.57 -1.29 -5.65
C VAL A 296 -4.91 -2.30 -6.57
N TYR A 297 -3.65 -2.09 -6.90
CA TYR A 297 -2.85 -2.96 -7.75
C TYR A 297 -1.65 -3.47 -6.98
N PHE A 298 -1.54 -4.79 -6.92
CA PHE A 298 -0.38 -5.45 -6.34
C PHE A 298 0.61 -5.82 -7.44
N VAL A 299 1.90 -5.52 -7.21
CA VAL A 299 2.99 -5.87 -8.11
C VAL A 299 3.92 -6.81 -7.39
N THR A 300 4.13 -8.02 -7.93
CA THR A 300 4.97 -9.05 -7.30
C THR A 300 5.63 -9.95 -8.33
N GLN A 301 6.60 -10.72 -7.89
CA GLN A 301 7.33 -11.64 -8.77
C GLN A 301 6.56 -12.93 -9.02
N ASN A 302 5.73 -13.36 -8.06
CA ASN A 302 5.02 -14.62 -8.13
C ASN A 302 3.56 -14.43 -7.69
N PRO A 303 2.56 -14.86 -8.48
CA PRO A 303 1.16 -14.75 -8.10
C PRO A 303 0.81 -15.52 -6.81
N LEU A 304 1.57 -16.56 -6.46
CA LEU A 304 1.40 -17.32 -5.21
C LEU A 304 1.88 -16.56 -3.95
N ASP A 305 2.45 -15.38 -4.11
CA ASP A 305 2.81 -14.53 -2.97
C ASP A 305 1.60 -13.80 -2.39
N ILE A 306 0.50 -13.74 -3.16
CA ILE A 306 -0.76 -13.12 -2.75
C ILE A 306 -1.70 -14.23 -2.24
N PRO A 307 -2.30 -14.11 -1.06
CA PRO A 307 -3.31 -15.06 -0.57
C PRO A 307 -4.48 -15.21 -1.53
N ASP A 308 -5.02 -16.42 -1.67
CA ASP A 308 -6.10 -16.72 -2.61
C ASP A 308 -7.35 -15.86 -2.37
N THR A 309 -7.65 -15.52 -1.12
CA THR A 309 -8.79 -14.68 -0.74
C THR A 309 -8.65 -13.25 -1.26
N VAL A 310 -7.44 -12.69 -1.20
CA VAL A 310 -7.12 -11.38 -1.77
C VAL A 310 -7.05 -11.47 -3.30
N LEU A 311 -6.39 -12.51 -3.82
CA LEU A 311 -6.26 -12.74 -5.26
C LEU A 311 -7.62 -12.82 -5.98
N ALA A 312 -8.65 -13.35 -5.31
CA ALA A 312 -10.01 -13.42 -5.82
C ALA A 312 -10.68 -12.03 -6.03
N GLN A 313 -10.18 -10.99 -5.37
CA GLN A 313 -10.68 -9.61 -5.52
C GLN A 313 -10.03 -8.86 -6.69
N LEU A 314 -8.94 -9.40 -7.28
CA LEU A 314 -8.13 -8.72 -8.29
C LEU A 314 -8.65 -9.05 -9.70
N GLY A 315 -9.51 -8.17 -10.23
CA GLY A 315 -10.19 -8.38 -11.52
C GLY A 315 -9.29 -8.13 -12.74
N ASN A 316 -8.33 -7.19 -12.63
CA ASN A 316 -7.42 -6.85 -13.72
C ASN A 316 -6.08 -7.58 -13.53
N ARG A 317 -5.64 -8.36 -14.52
CA ARG A 317 -4.41 -9.16 -14.40
C ARG A 317 -3.48 -8.96 -15.58
N VAL A 318 -2.24 -8.57 -15.28
CA VAL A 318 -1.14 -8.49 -16.25
C VAL A 318 -0.05 -9.48 -15.82
N GLN A 319 0.15 -10.50 -16.66
CA GLN A 319 1.15 -11.53 -16.42
C GLN A 319 2.32 -11.37 -17.38
N HIS A 320 3.48 -10.99 -16.84
CA HIS A 320 4.77 -11.07 -17.54
C HIS A 320 5.36 -12.47 -17.49
N ALA A 321 6.44 -12.70 -18.21
CA ALA A 321 7.11 -13.98 -18.23
C ALA A 321 7.48 -14.45 -16.80
N LEU A 322 7.20 -15.71 -16.51
CA LEU A 322 7.62 -16.41 -15.31
C LEU A 322 8.83 -17.30 -15.62
N ARG A 323 9.66 -17.51 -14.61
CA ARG A 323 10.72 -18.53 -14.66
C ARG A 323 10.22 -19.75 -13.91
N ALA A 324 10.37 -20.94 -14.51
CA ALA A 324 9.83 -22.18 -13.95
C ALA A 324 10.97 -23.15 -13.60
N PHE A 325 11.94 -22.69 -12.81
CA PHE A 325 13.11 -23.47 -12.44
C PHE A 325 12.86 -24.44 -11.28
N THR A 326 11.88 -24.15 -10.43
CA THR A 326 11.54 -24.96 -9.26
C THR A 326 10.12 -25.52 -9.34
N PRO A 327 9.76 -26.57 -8.59
CA PRO A 327 8.37 -27.05 -8.49
C PRO A 327 7.38 -25.95 -8.05
N ARG A 328 7.82 -25.02 -7.19
CA ARG A 328 7.03 -23.87 -6.77
C ARG A 328 6.75 -22.95 -7.96
N ASP A 329 7.76 -22.66 -8.78
CA ASP A 329 7.60 -21.83 -9.98
C ASP A 329 6.66 -22.47 -11.01
N GLN A 330 6.76 -23.80 -11.22
CA GLN A 330 5.86 -24.53 -12.10
C GLN A 330 4.41 -24.46 -11.61
N LYS A 331 4.19 -24.53 -10.28
CA LYS A 331 2.86 -24.35 -9.69
C LYS A 331 2.34 -22.93 -9.92
N ALA A 332 3.21 -21.91 -9.81
CA ALA A 332 2.89 -20.53 -10.11
C ALA A 332 2.46 -20.31 -11.56
N VAL A 333 3.18 -20.89 -12.52
CA VAL A 333 2.82 -20.84 -13.95
C VAL A 333 1.45 -21.47 -14.20
N LYS A 334 1.17 -22.64 -13.60
CA LYS A 334 -0.13 -23.30 -13.71
C LYS A 334 -1.25 -22.43 -13.11
N ALA A 335 -1.03 -21.86 -11.93
CA ALA A 335 -2.00 -20.99 -11.27
C ALA A 335 -2.29 -19.72 -12.13
N ALA A 336 -1.26 -19.07 -12.65
CA ALA A 336 -1.44 -17.94 -13.55
C ALA A 336 -2.24 -18.31 -14.81
N ALA A 337 -1.87 -19.40 -15.48
CA ALA A 337 -2.53 -19.85 -16.71
C ALA A 337 -3.99 -20.23 -16.48
N SER A 338 -4.31 -20.93 -15.38
CA SER A 338 -5.68 -21.40 -15.10
C SER A 338 -6.63 -20.29 -14.65
N THR A 339 -6.10 -19.14 -14.21
CA THR A 339 -6.89 -18.00 -13.71
C THR A 339 -7.01 -16.85 -14.72
N MET A 340 -6.36 -16.96 -15.87
CA MET A 340 -6.54 -16.04 -17.00
C MET A 340 -7.79 -16.41 -17.80
N ARG A 341 -8.45 -15.38 -18.35
CA ARG A 341 -9.60 -15.58 -19.25
C ARG A 341 -9.15 -16.37 -20.48
N GLN A 342 -9.83 -17.45 -20.76
CA GLN A 342 -9.66 -18.18 -22.02
C GLN A 342 -10.39 -17.39 -23.13
N ASN A 343 -9.70 -17.16 -24.24
CA ASN A 343 -10.30 -16.56 -25.44
C ASN A 343 -11.13 -17.59 -26.18
#